data_71dd1ac4344346b38e9b27089f69c205
#
_entry.id   71dd1ac4344346b38e9b27089f69c205
#
_cell.length_a   1.000
_cell.length_b   1.000
_cell.length_c   1.000
_cell.angle_alpha   90.00
_cell.angle_beta   90.00
_cell.angle_gamma   90.00
#
_symmetry.space_group_name_H-M   'P 1'
#
loop_
_entity.id
_entity.type
_entity.pdbx_description
1 polymer ?
#
loop_
_entity_poly.entity_id
_entity_poly.type
_entity_poly.pdbx_seq_one_letter_code
_entity_poly.pdbx_strand_id
1 'polypeptide(L)'
;MSNLDEIDLFFALGACIAAIFLGIWLAKKQANAFKGTSSTEHPAVTFADYGDMRFLHLGSPAVQGSMKLSKPFEIHLQYVQRMMAWLLFVEPSQVHQLRAMQLGLGAGSLTKFCYHHLGMHTTALELNPQVIDICTTWFHLPKNSERLHVVQADATHIGRNSQWLGQIDVLQVDLYDPEAKRPVLDTESFYRDCHSLLTGTGCMVVNVFGQDSNVSETIQKMRRIFGTDAIWAFSPTTAGNSILLAFSQPPQLSAADLHARALAIESRWPLPAAEWLRVLAPAH
;
A
#
# COMPACT_ATOMS: atom_id res chain seq x y z
N MET A 1 34.48 -14.13 -21.82
CA MET A 1 33.52 -14.14 -20.72
C MET A 1 32.75 -12.82 -20.81
N SER A 2 31.47 -12.72 -21.17
CA SER A 2 30.77 -13.54 -22.12
C SER A 2 29.32 -13.05 -22.16
N ASN A 3 28.81 -12.91 -23.33
CA ASN A 3 27.44 -12.50 -23.72
C ASN A 3 26.35 -13.58 -23.41
N LEU A 4 26.64 -14.59 -22.61
CA LEU A 4 25.68 -15.66 -22.29
C LEU A 4 24.78 -15.30 -21.10
N ASP A 5 25.29 -14.53 -20.14
CA ASP A 5 24.52 -14.20 -18.92
C ASP A 5 23.38 -13.17 -19.14
N GLU A 6 23.51 -12.29 -20.13
CA GLU A 6 22.46 -11.33 -20.50
C GLU A 6 21.30 -11.99 -21.27
N ILE A 7 21.58 -13.00 -22.08
CA ILE A 7 20.57 -13.72 -22.86
C ILE A 7 19.71 -14.59 -21.94
N ASP A 8 20.29 -15.22 -20.94
CA ASP A 8 19.55 -16.03 -19.95
C ASP A 8 18.66 -15.14 -19.06
N LEU A 9 19.09 -13.92 -18.75
CA LEU A 9 18.28 -12.96 -17.97
C LEU A 9 17.07 -12.46 -18.79
N PHE A 10 17.24 -12.22 -20.11
CA PHE A 10 16.13 -11.84 -20.99
C PHE A 10 15.13 -12.98 -21.21
N PHE A 11 15.58 -14.23 -21.30
CA PHE A 11 14.70 -15.40 -21.37
C PHE A 11 13.96 -15.66 -20.05
N ALA A 12 14.61 -15.43 -18.91
CA ALA A 12 13.95 -15.55 -17.61
C ALA A 12 12.89 -14.45 -17.38
N LEU A 13 13.15 -13.21 -17.79
CA LEU A 13 12.15 -12.13 -17.72
C LEU A 13 10.98 -12.36 -18.69
N GLY A 14 11.27 -12.80 -19.92
CA GLY A 14 10.26 -13.15 -20.93
C GLY A 14 9.38 -14.31 -20.48
N ALA A 15 9.96 -15.32 -19.83
CA ALA A 15 9.24 -16.46 -19.27
C ALA A 15 8.33 -16.06 -18.09
N CYS A 16 8.76 -15.14 -17.23
CA CYS A 16 7.93 -14.61 -16.14
C CYS A 16 6.74 -13.79 -16.67
N ILE A 17 6.94 -12.96 -17.69
CA ILE A 17 5.86 -12.18 -18.32
C ILE A 17 4.90 -13.10 -19.07
N ALA A 18 5.39 -14.07 -19.82
CA ALA A 18 4.58 -15.06 -20.50
C ALA A 18 3.81 -15.98 -19.53
N ALA A 19 4.41 -16.34 -18.39
CA ALA A 19 3.75 -17.10 -17.33
C ALA A 19 2.62 -16.29 -16.67
N ILE A 20 2.79 -14.98 -16.50
CA ILE A 20 1.74 -14.07 -15.99
C ILE A 20 0.58 -14.00 -16.99
N PHE A 21 0.86 -13.83 -18.29
CA PHE A 21 -0.18 -13.78 -19.33
C PHE A 21 -0.86 -15.14 -19.57
N LEU A 22 -0.13 -16.24 -19.50
CA LEU A 22 -0.67 -17.59 -19.59
C LEU A 22 -1.48 -17.95 -18.34
N GLY A 23 -1.05 -17.51 -17.15
CA GLY A 23 -1.79 -17.63 -15.91
C GLY A 23 -3.12 -16.88 -15.95
N ILE A 24 -3.14 -15.67 -16.49
CA ILE A 24 -4.36 -14.88 -16.71
C ILE A 24 -5.31 -15.57 -17.70
N TRP A 25 -4.79 -16.21 -18.74
CA TRP A 25 -5.60 -16.93 -19.74
C TRP A 25 -6.16 -18.25 -19.18
N LEU A 26 -5.39 -18.99 -18.37
CA LEU A 26 -5.82 -20.21 -17.70
C LEU A 26 -6.78 -19.94 -16.54
N ALA A 27 -6.60 -18.84 -15.81
CA ALA A 27 -7.53 -18.39 -14.76
C ALA A 27 -8.92 -18.07 -15.32
N LYS A 28 -9.02 -17.60 -16.58
CA LYS A 28 -10.31 -17.48 -17.29
C LYS A 28 -11.02 -18.82 -17.49
N LYS A 29 -10.32 -19.92 -17.43
CA LYS A 29 -10.86 -21.27 -17.67
C LYS A 29 -11.25 -22.02 -16.37
N GLN A 30 -10.74 -21.56 -15.21
CA GLN A 30 -11.01 -22.17 -13.90
C GLN A 30 -11.60 -21.17 -12.88
N ALA A 31 -12.05 -19.99 -13.34
CA ALA A 31 -12.72 -19.04 -12.48
C ALA A 31 -14.03 -19.65 -11.96
N ASN A 32 -14.00 -20.19 -10.76
CA ASN A 32 -15.18 -20.26 -9.92
C ASN A 32 -15.52 -18.80 -9.55
N ALA A 33 -16.12 -18.10 -10.54
CA ALA A 33 -16.58 -16.76 -10.35
C ALA A 33 -17.72 -16.81 -9.33
N PHE A 34 -17.44 -16.39 -8.12
CA PHE A 34 -18.49 -15.94 -7.24
C PHE A 34 -19.06 -14.67 -7.89
N LYS A 35 -20.15 -14.82 -8.64
CA LYS A 35 -20.94 -13.70 -9.15
C LYS A 35 -21.68 -13.11 -7.96
N GLY A 36 -21.01 -12.20 -7.24
CA GLY A 36 -21.69 -11.25 -6.39
C GLY A 36 -22.70 -10.50 -7.26
N THR A 37 -23.90 -10.31 -6.76
CA THR A 37 -24.92 -9.49 -7.44
C THR A 37 -24.36 -8.12 -7.69
N SER A 38 -24.13 -7.76 -8.95
CA SER A 38 -23.69 -6.44 -9.38
C SER A 38 -24.70 -5.42 -8.88
N SER A 39 -24.34 -4.65 -7.84
CA SER A 39 -24.98 -3.37 -7.64
C SER A 39 -24.46 -2.45 -8.74
N THR A 40 -25.32 -1.66 -9.35
CA THR A 40 -24.98 -0.78 -10.50
C THR A 40 -23.98 0.32 -10.16
N GLU A 41 -23.48 0.38 -8.95
CA GLU A 41 -22.69 1.47 -8.37
C GLU A 41 -21.18 1.16 -8.25
N HIS A 42 -20.78 -0.11 -8.14
CA HIS A 42 -19.38 -0.50 -7.96
C HIS A 42 -18.96 -1.62 -8.93
N PRO A 43 -17.68 -1.67 -9.35
CA PRO A 43 -17.17 -2.75 -10.17
C PRO A 43 -17.26 -4.08 -9.43
N ALA A 44 -17.53 -5.17 -10.17
CA ALA A 44 -17.59 -6.52 -9.61
C ALA A 44 -16.23 -6.92 -9.03
N VAL A 45 -16.23 -7.49 -7.83
CA VAL A 45 -15.02 -7.96 -7.16
C VAL A 45 -14.85 -9.46 -7.43
N THR A 46 -13.68 -9.85 -7.90
CA THR A 46 -13.30 -11.25 -8.14
C THR A 46 -11.92 -11.54 -7.60
N PHE A 47 -11.60 -12.83 -7.42
CA PHE A 47 -10.23 -13.23 -7.11
C PHE A 47 -9.85 -14.49 -7.88
N ALA A 48 -8.55 -14.73 -8.02
CA ALA A 48 -7.99 -15.92 -8.65
C ALA A 48 -6.78 -16.42 -7.86
N ASP A 49 -6.66 -17.76 -7.78
CA ASP A 49 -5.51 -18.41 -7.16
C ASP A 49 -4.53 -18.88 -8.24
N TYR A 50 -3.24 -18.61 -8.01
CA TYR A 50 -2.16 -19.13 -8.81
C TYR A 50 -1.03 -19.62 -7.89
N GLY A 51 -0.86 -20.93 -7.81
CA GLY A 51 0.04 -21.56 -6.84
C GLY A 51 -0.34 -21.17 -5.40
N ASP A 52 0.61 -20.65 -4.66
CA ASP A 52 0.44 -20.18 -3.27
C ASP A 52 -0.04 -18.71 -3.19
N MET A 53 -0.46 -18.11 -4.31
CA MET A 53 -0.86 -16.72 -4.38
C MET A 53 -2.34 -16.57 -4.74
N ARG A 54 -3.03 -15.69 -4.02
CA ARG A 54 -4.38 -15.21 -4.32
C ARG A 54 -4.34 -13.75 -4.72
N PHE A 55 -4.96 -13.41 -5.85
CA PHE A 55 -5.00 -12.08 -6.43
C PHE A 55 -6.42 -11.54 -6.43
N LEU A 56 -6.60 -10.28 -6.03
CA LEU A 56 -7.86 -9.54 -6.05
C LEU A 56 -7.97 -8.72 -7.33
N HIS A 57 -9.17 -8.66 -7.92
CA HIS A 57 -9.49 -7.91 -9.13
C HIS A 57 -10.79 -7.11 -8.97
N LEU A 58 -10.88 -5.91 -9.56
CA LEU A 58 -12.03 -5.03 -9.54
C LEU A 58 -12.54 -4.76 -10.96
N GLY A 59 -13.38 -5.64 -11.50
CA GLY A 59 -13.99 -5.49 -12.81
C GLY A 59 -13.03 -5.53 -14.01
N SER A 60 -11.73 -5.63 -13.78
CA SER A 60 -10.67 -5.66 -14.78
C SER A 60 -9.65 -6.76 -14.46
N PRO A 61 -8.77 -7.17 -15.40
CA PRO A 61 -7.66 -8.09 -15.13
C PRO A 61 -6.55 -7.51 -14.24
N ALA A 62 -6.56 -6.19 -14.00
CA ALA A 62 -5.55 -5.55 -13.15
C ALA A 62 -5.59 -6.11 -11.72
N VAL A 63 -4.41 -6.37 -11.16
CA VAL A 63 -4.26 -6.84 -9.79
C VAL A 63 -4.39 -5.66 -8.84
N GLN A 64 -5.42 -5.69 -7.99
CA GLN A 64 -5.68 -4.67 -6.97
C GLN A 64 -5.10 -5.04 -5.60
N GLY A 65 -4.58 -6.23 -5.46
CA GLY A 65 -3.91 -6.71 -4.27
C GLY A 65 -3.65 -8.20 -4.32
N SER A 66 -2.82 -8.69 -3.43
CA SER A 66 -2.51 -10.12 -3.35
C SER A 66 -2.30 -10.58 -1.92
N MET A 67 -2.42 -11.90 -1.73
CA MET A 67 -2.16 -12.58 -0.48
C MET A 67 -1.46 -13.91 -0.75
N LYS A 68 -0.44 -14.22 0.02
CA LYS A 68 0.16 -15.55 0.02
C LYS A 68 -0.69 -16.47 0.90
N LEU A 69 -1.17 -17.59 0.35
CA LEU A 69 -2.11 -18.48 1.05
C LEU A 69 -1.44 -19.13 2.28
N SER A 70 -0.17 -19.51 2.18
CA SER A 70 0.60 -20.08 3.29
C SER A 70 0.99 -19.07 4.36
N LYS A 71 0.92 -17.75 4.05
CA LYS A 71 1.35 -16.66 4.94
C LYS A 71 0.43 -15.43 4.79
N PRO A 72 -0.83 -15.53 5.18
CA PRO A 72 -1.87 -14.56 4.82
C PRO A 72 -1.72 -13.17 5.43
N PHE A 73 -0.87 -13.02 6.45
CA PHE A 73 -0.60 -11.76 7.14
C PHE A 73 0.71 -11.08 6.70
N GLU A 74 1.56 -11.77 5.91
CA GLU A 74 2.77 -11.17 5.34
C GLU A 74 2.45 -10.33 4.09
N ILE A 75 3.22 -9.28 3.89
CA ILE A 75 3.12 -8.43 2.68
C ILE A 75 4.01 -9.03 1.60
N HIS A 76 3.42 -9.32 0.44
CA HIS A 76 4.14 -9.93 -0.68
C HIS A 76 4.54 -8.93 -1.77
N LEU A 77 3.65 -7.99 -2.14
CA LEU A 77 3.94 -7.03 -3.21
C LEU A 77 4.97 -5.99 -2.76
N GLN A 78 5.98 -5.75 -3.58
CA GLN A 78 7.10 -4.86 -3.28
C GLN A 78 6.63 -3.44 -2.92
N TYR A 79 5.68 -2.88 -3.67
CA TYR A 79 5.21 -1.53 -3.40
C TYR A 79 4.49 -1.45 -2.04
N VAL A 80 3.72 -2.48 -1.67
CA VAL A 80 3.04 -2.55 -0.37
C VAL A 80 4.06 -2.69 0.77
N GLN A 81 5.14 -3.46 0.57
CA GLN A 81 6.26 -3.50 1.53
C GLN A 81 6.88 -2.11 1.71
N ARG A 82 7.13 -1.37 0.61
CA ARG A 82 7.66 0.00 0.68
C ARG A 82 6.70 0.98 1.36
N MET A 83 5.39 0.76 1.29
CA MET A 83 4.41 1.55 2.06
C MET A 83 4.54 1.37 3.58
N MET A 84 5.33 0.41 4.05
CA MET A 84 5.67 0.24 5.45
C MET A 84 6.96 0.98 5.86
N ALA A 85 7.61 1.72 4.95
CA ALA A 85 8.89 2.38 5.23
C ALA A 85 8.83 3.52 6.26
N TRP A 86 7.64 3.99 6.63
CA TRP A 86 7.45 4.88 7.77
C TRP A 86 8.00 4.28 9.08
N LEU A 87 8.11 2.94 9.19
CA LEU A 87 8.74 2.24 10.31
C LEU A 87 10.20 2.66 10.54
N LEU A 88 10.91 3.11 9.50
CA LEU A 88 12.28 3.65 9.63
C LEU A 88 12.34 4.92 10.48
N PHE A 89 11.22 5.63 10.63
CA PHE A 89 11.15 6.96 11.27
C PHE A 89 10.51 6.92 12.66
N VAL A 90 10.15 5.75 13.16
CA VAL A 90 9.55 5.55 14.49
C VAL A 90 10.35 4.54 15.30
N GLU A 91 10.26 4.61 16.64
CA GLU A 91 10.90 3.62 17.51
C GLU A 91 10.14 2.28 17.43
N PRO A 92 10.81 1.17 17.03
CA PRO A 92 10.15 -0.12 16.86
C PRO A 92 9.43 -0.64 18.12
N SER A 93 9.88 -0.25 19.31
CA SER A 93 9.25 -0.62 20.59
C SER A 93 7.92 0.08 20.85
N GLN A 94 7.66 1.21 20.18
CA GLN A 94 6.46 2.05 20.39
C GLN A 94 5.40 1.85 19.33
N VAL A 95 5.69 1.11 18.24
CA VAL A 95 4.81 0.95 17.07
C VAL A 95 3.41 0.47 17.45
N HIS A 96 3.27 -0.43 18.43
CA HIS A 96 1.98 -0.97 18.87
C HIS A 96 1.06 0.08 19.53
N GLN A 97 1.60 1.24 19.94
CA GLN A 97 0.84 2.33 20.54
C GLN A 97 0.28 3.29 19.49
N LEU A 98 0.76 3.20 18.24
CA LEU A 98 0.38 4.10 17.15
C LEU A 98 -0.96 3.70 16.53
N ARG A 99 -1.58 4.69 15.90
CA ARG A 99 -2.83 4.54 15.15
C ARG A 99 -2.55 4.61 13.65
N ALA A 100 -2.85 3.52 12.94
CA ALA A 100 -2.78 3.46 11.50
C ALA A 100 -4.16 3.65 10.86
N MET A 101 -4.20 4.38 9.76
CA MET A 101 -5.38 4.46 8.90
C MET A 101 -4.99 4.15 7.47
N GLN A 102 -5.80 3.32 6.80
CA GLN A 102 -5.67 3.04 5.37
C GLN A 102 -6.86 3.63 4.60
N LEU A 103 -6.58 4.37 3.54
CA LEU A 103 -7.55 4.77 2.54
C LEU A 103 -7.40 3.83 1.34
N GLY A 104 -8.41 3.01 1.12
CA GLY A 104 -8.37 1.84 0.26
C GLY A 104 -7.96 0.57 1.03
N LEU A 105 -8.70 -0.52 0.81
CA LEU A 105 -8.46 -1.81 1.48
C LEU A 105 -7.66 -2.76 0.59
N GLY A 106 -7.97 -2.82 -0.71
CA GLY A 106 -7.42 -3.82 -1.61
C GLY A 106 -7.57 -5.23 -1.05
N ALA A 107 -6.52 -6.04 -1.03
CA ALA A 107 -6.51 -7.38 -0.41
C ALA A 107 -6.32 -7.35 1.13
N GLY A 108 -6.42 -6.18 1.76
CA GLY A 108 -6.25 -5.98 3.19
C GLY A 108 -4.81 -6.15 3.68
N SER A 109 -3.81 -6.11 2.81
CA SER A 109 -2.42 -6.43 3.17
C SER A 109 -1.84 -5.46 4.19
N LEU A 110 -1.98 -4.15 3.99
CA LEU A 110 -1.53 -3.13 4.96
C LEU A 110 -2.30 -3.23 6.27
N THR A 111 -3.62 -3.32 6.19
CA THR A 111 -4.52 -3.40 7.35
C THR A 111 -4.19 -4.61 8.22
N LYS A 112 -4.07 -5.79 7.61
CA LYS A 112 -3.71 -7.02 8.32
C LYS A 112 -2.33 -6.93 8.96
N PHE A 113 -1.35 -6.36 8.26
CA PHE A 113 0.01 -6.24 8.77
C PHE A 113 0.07 -5.29 9.97
N CYS A 114 -0.53 -4.11 9.87
CA CYS A 114 -0.59 -3.14 10.97
C CYS A 114 -1.31 -3.73 12.20
N TYR A 115 -2.42 -4.42 12.00
CA TYR A 115 -3.19 -5.01 13.08
C TYR A 115 -2.49 -6.23 13.72
N HIS A 116 -2.04 -7.19 12.89
CA HIS A 116 -1.54 -8.49 13.36
C HIS A 116 -0.07 -8.45 13.77
N HIS A 117 0.81 -7.95 12.89
CA HIS A 117 2.25 -7.96 13.15
C HIS A 117 2.71 -6.78 14.00
N LEU A 118 2.12 -5.60 13.81
CA LEU A 118 2.53 -4.40 14.53
C LEU A 118 1.71 -4.16 15.80
N GLY A 119 0.55 -4.81 15.96
CA GLY A 119 -0.29 -4.67 17.14
C GLY A 119 -1.01 -3.31 17.26
N MET A 120 -1.07 -2.54 16.17
CA MET A 120 -1.59 -1.17 16.14
C MET A 120 -3.12 -1.12 16.25
N HIS A 121 -3.63 0.05 16.69
CA HIS A 121 -5.00 0.43 16.38
C HIS A 121 -5.10 0.78 14.90
N THR A 122 -5.93 0.05 14.17
CA THR A 122 -5.96 0.10 12.70
C THR A 122 -7.36 0.40 12.21
N THR A 123 -7.50 1.42 11.36
CA THR A 123 -8.75 1.76 10.67
C THR A 123 -8.53 1.67 9.16
N ALA A 124 -9.41 1.01 8.43
CA ALA A 124 -9.40 1.00 6.98
C ALA A 124 -10.72 1.52 6.42
N LEU A 125 -10.65 2.42 5.45
CA LEU A 125 -11.80 2.93 4.71
C LEU A 125 -11.82 2.29 3.33
N GLU A 126 -12.94 1.70 2.95
CA GLU A 126 -13.16 1.08 1.66
C GLU A 126 -14.51 1.52 1.09
N LEU A 127 -14.53 1.96 -0.16
CA LEU A 127 -15.73 2.42 -0.82
C LEU A 127 -16.65 1.27 -1.22
N ASN A 128 -16.08 0.18 -1.72
CA ASN A 128 -16.82 -0.96 -2.26
C ASN A 128 -17.07 -2.03 -1.17
N PRO A 129 -18.32 -2.21 -0.69
CA PRO A 129 -18.63 -3.20 0.34
C PRO A 129 -18.29 -4.64 -0.09
N GLN A 130 -18.31 -4.95 -1.39
CA GLN A 130 -17.93 -6.29 -1.88
C GLN A 130 -16.45 -6.59 -1.63
N VAL A 131 -15.57 -5.57 -1.65
CA VAL A 131 -14.16 -5.74 -1.28
C VAL A 131 -14.04 -6.15 0.18
N ILE A 132 -14.79 -5.49 1.08
CA ILE A 132 -14.79 -5.83 2.52
C ILE A 132 -15.26 -7.26 2.73
N ASP A 133 -16.35 -7.66 2.09
CA ASP A 133 -16.93 -9.00 2.20
C ASP A 133 -15.98 -10.09 1.70
N ILE A 134 -15.38 -9.88 0.54
CA ILE A 134 -14.42 -10.81 -0.07
C ILE A 134 -13.14 -10.89 0.79
N CYS A 135 -12.64 -9.77 1.29
CA CYS A 135 -11.47 -9.76 2.16
C CYS A 135 -11.72 -10.50 3.47
N THR A 136 -12.88 -10.33 4.06
CA THR A 136 -13.25 -11.03 5.30
C THR A 136 -13.39 -12.53 5.06
N THR A 137 -13.99 -12.93 3.93
CA THR A 137 -14.29 -14.33 3.64
C THR A 137 -13.09 -15.09 3.09
N TRP A 138 -12.28 -14.46 2.23
CA TRP A 138 -11.31 -15.17 1.41
C TRP A 138 -9.86 -14.70 1.59
N PHE A 139 -9.62 -13.48 2.13
CA PHE A 139 -8.29 -12.92 2.32
C PHE A 139 -7.86 -12.84 3.78
N HIS A 140 -8.52 -13.58 4.66
CA HIS A 140 -8.20 -13.64 6.09
C HIS A 140 -8.19 -12.26 6.78
N LEU A 141 -9.01 -11.31 6.31
CA LEU A 141 -9.20 -10.04 7.01
C LEU A 141 -9.92 -10.32 8.33
N PRO A 142 -9.36 -9.96 9.49
CA PRO A 142 -10.03 -10.19 10.77
C PRO A 142 -11.32 -9.35 10.88
N LYS A 143 -12.25 -9.82 11.69
CA LYS A 143 -13.46 -9.05 12.01
C LYS A 143 -13.12 -7.80 12.82
N ASN A 144 -13.96 -6.77 12.71
CA ASN A 144 -13.85 -5.58 13.54
C ASN A 144 -13.78 -5.93 15.04
N SER A 145 -12.94 -5.21 15.76
CA SER A 145 -12.65 -5.39 17.18
C SER A 145 -12.33 -4.03 17.81
N GLU A 146 -11.91 -3.99 19.07
CA GLU A 146 -11.47 -2.74 19.73
C GLU A 146 -10.28 -2.07 19.02
N ARG A 147 -9.43 -2.86 18.34
CA ARG A 147 -8.23 -2.34 17.65
C ARG A 147 -8.30 -2.38 16.12
N LEU A 148 -9.35 -2.96 15.54
CA LEU A 148 -9.52 -3.02 14.08
C LEU A 148 -10.90 -2.51 13.70
N HIS A 149 -10.93 -1.51 12.82
CA HIS A 149 -12.17 -0.95 12.28
C HIS A 149 -12.07 -0.87 10.75
N VAL A 150 -12.80 -1.73 10.06
CA VAL A 150 -12.98 -1.64 8.60
C VAL A 150 -14.33 -1.02 8.36
N VAL A 151 -14.35 0.13 7.68
CA VAL A 151 -15.53 0.98 7.52
C VAL A 151 -15.80 1.19 6.04
N GLN A 152 -17.05 0.93 5.62
CA GLN A 152 -17.48 1.35 4.28
C GLN A 152 -17.64 2.87 4.26
N ALA A 153 -16.75 3.56 3.55
CA ALA A 153 -16.78 5.01 3.45
C ALA A 153 -16.05 5.51 2.19
N ASP A 154 -16.45 6.70 1.74
CA ASP A 154 -15.79 7.41 0.67
C ASP A 154 -14.67 8.30 1.23
N ALA A 155 -13.43 8.04 0.81
CA ALA A 155 -12.26 8.80 1.22
C ALA A 155 -12.26 10.27 0.74
N THR A 156 -13.09 10.65 -0.25
CA THR A 156 -13.25 12.05 -0.71
C THR A 156 -13.75 12.98 0.39
N HIS A 157 -14.35 12.44 1.44
CA HIS A 157 -14.92 13.19 2.55
C HIS A 157 -14.15 13.06 3.86
N ILE A 158 -12.93 12.54 3.81
CA ILE A 158 -12.15 12.18 4.99
C ILE A 158 -11.92 13.38 5.94
N GLY A 159 -11.64 14.56 5.40
CA GLY A 159 -11.41 15.79 6.17
C GLY A 159 -12.64 16.33 6.90
N ARG A 160 -13.84 15.82 6.58
CA ARG A 160 -15.09 16.25 7.25
C ARG A 160 -15.38 15.48 8.54
N ASN A 161 -14.66 14.41 8.80
CA ASN A 161 -14.91 13.58 9.97
C ASN A 161 -14.04 14.02 11.15
N SER A 162 -14.65 14.78 12.06
CA SER A 162 -13.96 15.40 13.20
C SER A 162 -13.34 14.40 14.19
N GLN A 163 -13.83 13.16 14.23
CA GLN A 163 -13.30 12.15 15.17
C GLN A 163 -11.85 11.72 14.87
N TRP A 164 -11.38 11.90 13.63
CA TRP A 164 -10.02 11.50 13.23
C TRP A 164 -9.03 12.68 13.15
N LEU A 165 -9.50 13.92 13.30
CA LEU A 165 -8.63 15.10 13.21
C LEU A 165 -7.54 15.07 14.28
N GLY A 166 -6.27 15.13 13.84
CA GLY A 166 -5.11 15.09 14.72
C GLY A 166 -4.91 13.76 15.48
N GLN A 167 -5.50 12.65 15.02
CA GLN A 167 -5.51 11.38 15.76
C GLN A 167 -4.69 10.26 15.08
N ILE A 168 -4.25 10.45 13.84
CA ILE A 168 -3.64 9.40 13.04
C ILE A 168 -2.12 9.59 13.02
N ASP A 169 -1.38 8.56 13.43
CA ASP A 169 0.08 8.58 13.38
C ASP A 169 0.62 8.16 12.02
N VAL A 170 -0.08 7.21 11.36
CA VAL A 170 0.29 6.72 10.04
C VAL A 170 -0.94 6.63 9.14
N LEU A 171 -0.96 7.46 8.10
CA LEU A 171 -1.99 7.44 7.06
C LEU A 171 -1.43 6.84 5.78
N GLN A 172 -1.97 5.70 5.33
CA GLN A 172 -1.54 5.03 4.10
C GLN A 172 -2.61 5.19 3.03
N VAL A 173 -2.26 5.80 1.90
CA VAL A 173 -3.17 6.12 0.80
C VAL A 173 -2.84 5.22 -0.40
N ASP A 174 -3.75 4.31 -0.71
CA ASP A 174 -3.64 3.38 -1.85
C ASP A 174 -4.98 3.32 -2.58
N LEU A 175 -5.33 4.43 -3.24
CA LEU A 175 -6.62 4.65 -3.91
C LEU A 175 -6.44 4.66 -5.42
N TYR A 176 -6.89 3.61 -6.09
CA TYR A 176 -6.75 3.45 -7.54
C TYR A 176 -8.10 3.21 -8.23
N ASP A 177 -8.15 3.58 -9.51
CA ASP A 177 -9.24 3.19 -10.39
C ASP A 177 -9.24 1.67 -10.65
N PRO A 178 -10.34 1.08 -11.14
CA PRO A 178 -10.43 -0.35 -11.40
C PRO A 178 -9.37 -0.88 -12.38
N GLU A 179 -8.83 -0.04 -13.24
CA GLU A 179 -7.77 -0.36 -14.18
C GLU A 179 -6.37 -0.24 -13.55
N ALA A 180 -6.27 0.23 -12.32
CA ALA A 180 -5.02 0.52 -11.59
C ALA A 180 -4.06 1.45 -12.35
N LYS A 181 -4.60 2.44 -13.09
CA LYS A 181 -3.81 3.33 -13.95
C LYS A 181 -3.52 4.68 -13.32
N ARG A 182 -4.40 5.17 -12.46
CA ARG A 182 -4.28 6.49 -11.84
C ARG A 182 -4.81 6.49 -10.40
N PRO A 183 -4.21 7.29 -9.50
CA PRO A 183 -4.81 7.57 -8.21
C PRO A 183 -6.15 8.29 -8.42
N VAL A 184 -7.16 7.88 -7.68
CA VAL A 184 -8.50 8.48 -7.75
C VAL A 184 -8.51 9.89 -7.16
N LEU A 185 -7.69 10.10 -6.11
CA LEU A 185 -7.59 11.36 -5.38
C LEU A 185 -6.13 11.84 -5.36
N ASP A 186 -5.83 12.88 -6.15
CA ASP A 186 -4.52 13.52 -6.24
C ASP A 186 -4.66 15.04 -6.36
N THR A 187 -5.26 15.70 -5.34
CA THR A 187 -5.44 17.14 -5.27
C THR A 187 -4.84 17.73 -4.00
N GLU A 188 -4.47 19.01 -4.05
CA GLU A 188 -3.99 19.72 -2.85
C GLU A 188 -5.03 19.74 -1.72
N SER A 189 -6.32 19.86 -2.05
CA SER A 189 -7.38 19.80 -1.05
C SER A 189 -7.44 18.47 -0.36
N PHE A 190 -7.32 17.37 -1.10
CA PHE A 190 -7.27 16.03 -0.54
C PHE A 190 -6.05 15.84 0.38
N TYR A 191 -4.85 16.28 -0.03
CA TYR A 191 -3.66 16.20 0.81
C TYR A 191 -3.73 17.09 2.05
N ARG A 192 -4.41 18.24 1.98
CA ARG A 192 -4.70 19.08 3.14
C ARG A 192 -5.64 18.38 4.12
N ASP A 193 -6.67 17.73 3.61
CA ASP A 193 -7.58 16.93 4.43
C ASP A 193 -6.83 15.77 5.09
N CYS A 194 -6.00 15.03 4.34
CA CYS A 194 -5.13 13.98 4.88
C CYS A 194 -4.18 14.52 5.99
N HIS A 195 -3.54 15.66 5.74
CA HIS A 195 -2.65 16.29 6.73
C HIS A 195 -3.39 16.64 8.03
N SER A 196 -4.65 17.09 7.92
CA SER A 196 -5.45 17.44 9.11
C SER A 196 -5.77 16.26 10.04
N LEU A 197 -5.69 15.02 9.53
CA LEU A 197 -5.90 13.81 10.31
C LEU A 197 -4.66 13.44 11.13
N LEU A 198 -3.48 13.84 10.68
CA LEU A 198 -2.22 13.42 11.27
C LEU A 198 -1.98 14.08 12.64
N THR A 199 -1.36 13.30 13.53
CA THR A 199 -0.74 13.85 14.74
C THR A 199 0.41 14.80 14.39
N GLY A 200 0.88 15.58 15.34
CA GLY A 200 2.01 16.49 15.13
C GLY A 200 3.31 15.82 14.67
N THR A 201 3.45 14.50 14.87
CA THR A 201 4.58 13.68 14.41
C THR A 201 4.17 12.63 13.38
N GLY A 202 2.94 12.73 12.86
CA GLY A 202 2.37 11.75 11.96
C GLY A 202 3.01 11.75 10.56
N CYS A 203 2.80 10.65 9.86
CA CYS A 203 3.30 10.43 8.51
C CYS A 203 2.18 9.97 7.58
N MET A 204 2.09 10.57 6.39
CA MET A 204 1.29 10.05 5.28
C MET A 204 2.18 9.30 4.31
N VAL A 205 1.74 8.12 3.87
CA VAL A 205 2.40 7.32 2.83
C VAL A 205 1.45 7.16 1.66
N VAL A 206 1.88 7.51 0.46
CA VAL A 206 1.05 7.49 -0.75
C VAL A 206 1.68 6.58 -1.80
N ASN A 207 0.89 5.68 -2.36
CA ASN A 207 1.26 4.96 -3.57
C ASN A 207 0.90 5.82 -4.79
N VAL A 208 1.88 6.13 -5.63
CA VAL A 208 1.70 6.83 -6.91
C VAL A 208 2.15 5.90 -8.02
N PHE A 209 1.28 5.65 -8.98
CA PHE A 209 1.57 4.81 -10.14
C PHE A 209 1.52 5.65 -11.43
N GLY A 210 2.47 5.42 -12.33
CA GLY A 210 2.46 6.08 -13.64
C GLY A 210 3.81 6.69 -14.02
N GLN A 211 3.76 7.65 -14.95
CA GLN A 211 4.95 8.30 -15.49
C GLN A 211 5.61 9.26 -14.47
N ASP A 212 6.91 9.50 -14.62
CA ASP A 212 7.69 10.38 -13.74
C ASP A 212 7.10 11.80 -13.59
N SER A 213 6.44 12.32 -14.64
CA SER A 213 5.76 13.62 -14.59
C SER A 213 4.64 13.66 -13.54
N ASN A 214 3.85 12.60 -13.43
CA ASN A 214 2.76 12.51 -12.46
C ASN A 214 3.31 12.47 -11.02
N VAL A 215 4.40 11.73 -10.80
CA VAL A 215 5.07 11.65 -9.49
C VAL A 215 5.59 13.02 -9.08
N SER A 216 6.22 13.75 -10.01
CA SER A 216 6.76 15.10 -9.75
C SER A 216 5.63 16.09 -9.41
N GLU A 217 4.50 16.05 -10.11
CA GLU A 217 3.34 16.89 -9.81
C GLU A 217 2.76 16.58 -8.42
N THR A 218 2.63 15.31 -8.08
CA THR A 218 2.17 14.86 -6.76
C THR A 218 3.11 15.35 -5.66
N ILE A 219 4.43 15.22 -5.84
CA ILE A 219 5.42 15.75 -4.90
C ILE A 219 5.23 17.27 -4.71
N GLN A 220 5.01 18.04 -5.78
CA GLN A 220 4.79 19.49 -5.66
C GLN A 220 3.53 19.84 -4.88
N LYS A 221 2.42 19.10 -5.08
CA LYS A 221 1.19 19.27 -4.31
C LYS A 221 1.44 18.98 -2.82
N MET A 222 2.13 17.87 -2.51
CA MET A 222 2.44 17.48 -1.14
C MET A 222 3.36 18.51 -0.45
N ARG A 223 4.37 19.03 -1.15
CA ARG A 223 5.28 20.07 -0.61
C ARG A 223 4.58 21.34 -0.17
N ARG A 224 3.53 21.75 -0.89
CA ARG A 224 2.75 22.94 -0.53
C ARG A 224 1.98 22.77 0.78
N ILE A 225 1.73 21.54 1.20
CA ILE A 225 0.97 21.20 2.40
C ILE A 225 1.88 20.83 3.57
N PHE A 226 2.89 19.98 3.32
CA PHE A 226 3.75 19.41 4.35
C PHE A 226 5.09 20.16 4.52
N GLY A 227 5.47 20.96 3.52
CA GLY A 227 6.80 21.60 3.45
C GLY A 227 7.80 20.80 2.63
N THR A 228 8.81 21.49 2.11
CA THR A 228 9.77 20.92 1.15
C THR A 228 10.62 19.81 1.78
N ASP A 229 11.08 19.99 3.01
CA ASP A 229 11.98 19.06 3.69
C ASP A 229 11.27 17.86 4.34
N ALA A 230 9.95 17.85 4.28
CA ALA A 230 9.12 16.80 4.89
C ALA A 230 8.80 15.64 3.95
N ILE A 231 9.25 15.68 2.68
CA ILE A 231 8.89 14.68 1.67
C ILE A 231 10.07 13.76 1.37
N TRP A 232 9.80 12.46 1.42
CA TRP A 232 10.72 11.40 1.01
C TRP A 232 10.10 10.57 -0.10
N ALA A 233 10.91 10.05 -1.00
CA ALA A 233 10.44 9.28 -2.15
C ALA A 233 11.29 8.04 -2.39
N PHE A 234 10.64 6.95 -2.78
CA PHE A 234 11.31 5.80 -3.37
C PHE A 234 11.52 6.01 -4.87
N SER A 235 12.65 5.52 -5.38
CA SER A 235 12.75 5.24 -6.82
C SER A 235 11.63 4.29 -7.26
N PRO A 236 11.08 4.44 -8.48
CA PRO A 236 10.00 3.59 -8.95
C PRO A 236 10.30 2.09 -8.82
N THR A 237 9.28 1.29 -8.53
CA THR A 237 9.39 -0.17 -8.62
C THR A 237 9.44 -0.60 -10.07
N THR A 238 9.87 -1.84 -10.35
CA THR A 238 9.80 -2.42 -11.69
C THR A 238 8.38 -2.42 -12.27
N ALA A 239 7.37 -2.48 -11.41
CA ALA A 239 5.96 -2.39 -11.82
C ALA A 239 5.49 -0.95 -12.07
N GLY A 240 6.28 0.07 -11.77
CA GLY A 240 5.96 1.49 -12.00
C GLY A 240 5.33 2.21 -10.80
N ASN A 241 5.31 1.61 -9.60
CA ASN A 241 4.86 2.28 -8.39
C ASN A 241 5.98 3.15 -7.80
N SER A 242 5.66 4.38 -7.42
CA SER A 242 6.49 5.27 -6.61
C SER A 242 5.81 5.50 -5.26
N ILE A 243 6.52 5.22 -4.18
CA ILE A 243 5.98 5.43 -2.82
C ILE A 243 6.56 6.71 -2.27
N LEU A 244 5.67 7.61 -1.84
CA LEU A 244 6.01 8.89 -1.25
C LEU A 244 5.63 8.88 0.23
N LEU A 245 6.50 9.44 1.06
CA LEU A 245 6.25 9.68 2.48
C LEU A 245 6.22 11.19 2.72
N ALA A 246 5.22 11.68 3.47
CA ALA A 246 5.11 13.06 3.88
C ALA A 246 4.91 13.14 5.39
N PHE A 247 5.76 13.89 6.08
CA PHE A 247 5.77 13.98 7.53
C PHE A 247 5.16 15.30 7.99
N SER A 248 4.37 15.29 9.07
CA SER A 248 3.88 16.54 9.70
C SER A 248 5.04 17.42 10.19
N GLN A 249 6.18 16.81 10.54
CA GLN A 249 7.43 17.47 10.82
C GLN A 249 8.58 16.76 10.11
N PRO A 250 9.55 17.49 9.50
CA PRO A 250 10.68 16.88 8.83
C PRO A 250 11.45 15.94 9.78
N PRO A 251 11.70 14.68 9.39
CA PRO A 251 12.42 13.76 10.26
C PRO A 251 13.87 14.19 10.49
N GLN A 252 14.31 14.09 11.75
CA GLN A 252 15.66 14.46 12.19
C GLN A 252 16.44 13.20 12.56
N LEU A 253 16.73 12.36 11.56
CA LEU A 253 17.45 11.09 11.76
C LEU A 253 18.73 11.07 10.93
N SER A 254 19.80 10.58 11.51
CA SER A 254 21.04 10.33 10.77
C SER A 254 20.94 9.06 9.92
N ALA A 255 21.84 8.91 8.96
CA ALA A 255 21.95 7.68 8.18
C ALA A 255 22.24 6.46 9.07
N ALA A 256 22.99 6.64 10.16
CA ALA A 256 23.27 5.60 11.13
C ALA A 256 22.01 5.17 11.89
N ASP A 257 21.15 6.12 12.28
CA ASP A 257 19.86 5.82 12.93
C ASP A 257 18.95 5.04 11.97
N LEU A 258 18.83 5.47 10.73
CA LEU A 258 18.02 4.78 9.71
C LEU A 258 18.51 3.35 9.48
N HIS A 259 19.84 3.14 9.43
CA HIS A 259 20.42 1.82 9.28
C HIS A 259 20.12 0.91 10.49
N ALA A 260 20.31 1.43 11.70
CA ALA A 260 20.00 0.71 12.93
C ALA A 260 18.50 0.32 12.99
N ARG A 261 17.61 1.21 12.57
CA ARG A 261 16.18 0.94 12.50
C ARG A 261 15.83 -0.10 11.44
N ALA A 262 16.45 -0.06 10.27
CA ALA A 262 16.23 -1.05 9.23
C ALA A 262 16.57 -2.46 9.74
N LEU A 263 17.71 -2.64 10.41
CA LEU A 263 18.08 -3.93 11.02
C LEU A 263 17.10 -4.37 12.12
N ALA A 264 16.64 -3.43 12.95
CA ALA A 264 15.65 -3.71 13.98
C ALA A 264 14.27 -4.11 13.39
N ILE A 265 13.88 -3.55 12.26
CA ILE A 265 12.66 -3.92 11.52
C ILE A 265 12.79 -5.35 10.98
N GLU A 266 13.87 -5.68 10.28
CA GLU A 266 14.11 -7.00 9.70
C GLU A 266 14.18 -8.10 10.75
N SER A 267 14.71 -7.78 11.95
CA SER A 267 14.77 -8.74 13.04
C SER A 267 13.41 -9.07 13.67
N ARG A 268 12.41 -8.23 13.47
CA ARG A 268 11.08 -8.33 14.10
C ARG A 268 9.97 -8.71 13.14
N TRP A 269 10.06 -8.27 11.88
CA TRP A 269 9.00 -8.41 10.91
C TRP A 269 9.54 -8.85 9.54
N PRO A 270 8.75 -9.58 8.75
CA PRO A 270 9.16 -10.05 7.42
C PRO A 270 9.11 -8.90 6.38
N LEU A 271 9.96 -7.90 6.54
CA LEU A 271 10.07 -6.72 5.69
C LEU A 271 11.53 -6.48 5.29
N PRO A 272 11.86 -6.17 4.04
CA PRO A 272 13.23 -5.97 3.56
C PRO A 272 13.70 -4.53 3.80
N ALA A 273 13.76 -4.10 5.06
CA ALA A 273 13.97 -2.69 5.41
C ALA A 273 15.37 -2.15 5.05
N ALA A 274 16.38 -3.02 5.07
CA ALA A 274 17.73 -2.63 4.66
C ALA A 274 17.82 -2.32 3.15
N GLU A 275 17.00 -2.99 2.33
CA GLU A 275 16.92 -2.71 0.89
C GLU A 275 16.29 -1.33 0.63
N TRP A 276 15.37 -0.87 1.49
CA TRP A 276 14.71 0.41 1.32
C TRP A 276 15.69 1.58 1.36
N LEU A 277 16.73 1.51 2.20
CA LEU A 277 17.72 2.57 2.35
C LEU A 277 18.54 2.85 1.08
N ARG A 278 18.55 1.93 0.13
CA ARG A 278 19.26 2.09 -1.15
C ARG A 278 18.46 2.90 -2.17
N VAL A 279 17.14 2.98 -1.99
CA VAL A 279 16.20 3.51 -2.99
C VAL A 279 15.21 4.52 -2.41
N LEU A 280 15.31 4.85 -1.11
CA LEU A 280 14.54 5.88 -0.41
C LEU A 280 15.45 7.07 -0.12
N ALA A 281 15.03 8.26 -0.50
CA ALA A 281 15.76 9.51 -0.25
C ALA A 281 14.78 10.68 -0.01
N PRO A 282 15.24 11.80 0.61
CA PRO A 282 14.50 13.06 0.56
C PRO A 282 14.17 13.40 -0.90
N ALA A 283 12.93 13.76 -1.18
CA ALA A 283 12.53 14.23 -2.50
C ALA A 283 13.08 15.66 -2.69
N HIS A 284 13.80 15.92 -3.76
CA HIS A 284 14.36 17.24 -4.09
C HIS A 284 13.60 17.94 -5.23
#